data_e53cb5377cb29fa7ec8a2f3f1e286176
#
_entry.id   e53cb5377cb29fa7ec8a2f3f1e286176
#
_cell.length_a   1.000
_cell.length_b   1.000
_cell.length_c   1.000
_cell.angle_alpha   90.00
_cell.angle_beta   90.00
_cell.angle_gamma   90.00
#
_symmetry.space_group_name_H-M   'P 1'
#
loop_
_entity.id
_entity.type
_entity.pdbx_description
1 polymer ?
#
loop_
_entity_poly.entity_id
_entity_poly.type
_entity_poly.pdbx_seq_one_letter_code
_entity_poly.pdbx_strand_id
1 'polypeptide(L)'
;MRNVYVCSPLRGNITENLEKVKQYGKFVLECGMAPVIPHFYAEILDDTVDEERALGMTAGTSLLFRADALWVFGDKITEGMKKEISYAKHLKLDIRYITEKDLEIGGKKYAKNLGKKKR
;
A
#
# COMPACT_ATOMS: atom_id res chain seq x y z
N MET A 1 -2.65 -17.08 -3.14
CA MET A 1 -1.84 -15.84 -3.28
C MET A 1 -2.16 -14.90 -2.12
N ARG A 2 -1.14 -14.36 -1.49
CA ARG A 2 -1.33 -13.41 -0.39
C ARG A 2 -1.74 -12.05 -0.92
N ASN A 3 -2.55 -11.33 -0.15
CA ASN A 3 -3.01 -9.99 -0.47
C ASN A 3 -2.20 -8.96 0.34
N VAL A 4 -1.55 -8.04 -0.36
CA VAL A 4 -0.71 -7.01 0.26
C VAL A 4 -1.39 -5.65 0.12
N TYR A 5 -1.71 -5.04 1.25
CA TYR A 5 -2.26 -3.69 1.27
C TYR A 5 -1.13 -2.68 1.03
N VAL A 6 -1.29 -1.89 -0.02
CA VAL A 6 -0.31 -0.85 -0.38
C VAL A 6 -0.59 0.39 0.46
N CYS A 7 0.34 0.71 1.36
CA CYS A 7 0.26 1.87 2.23
C CYS A 7 1.23 2.93 1.71
N SER A 8 0.70 4.01 1.15
CA SER A 8 1.51 5.09 0.57
C SER A 8 0.70 6.38 0.50
N PRO A 9 1.35 7.54 0.28
CA PRO A 9 0.63 8.81 0.21
C PRO A 9 -0.38 8.86 -0.94
N LEU A 10 -1.50 9.54 -0.71
CA LEU A 10 -2.50 9.84 -1.74
C LEU A 10 -2.75 11.34 -1.82
N ARG A 11 -3.11 11.95 -0.70
CA ARG A 11 -3.46 13.38 -0.63
C ARG A 11 -2.25 14.27 -0.77
N GLY A 12 -2.49 15.54 -1.15
CA GLY A 12 -1.45 16.52 -1.45
C GLY A 12 -1.26 16.65 -2.95
N ASN A 13 -0.86 15.59 -3.62
CA ASN A 13 -0.78 15.54 -5.08
C ASN A 13 -1.33 14.19 -5.54
N ILE A 14 -2.66 14.12 -5.69
CA ILE A 14 -3.37 12.87 -6.01
C ILE A 14 -2.90 12.26 -7.34
N THR A 15 -2.77 13.08 -8.37
CA THR A 15 -2.36 12.60 -9.70
C THR A 15 -0.98 11.95 -9.66
N GLU A 16 0.00 12.63 -9.06
CA GLU A 16 1.36 12.11 -8.93
C GLU A 16 1.37 10.85 -8.06
N ASN A 17 0.64 10.87 -6.94
CA ASN A 17 0.59 9.74 -6.02
C ASN A 17 -0.08 8.51 -6.64
N LEU A 18 -1.09 8.70 -7.49
CA LEU A 18 -1.70 7.60 -8.24
C LEU A 18 -0.73 6.98 -9.23
N GLU A 19 0.10 7.79 -9.89
CA GLU A 19 1.14 7.26 -10.78
C GLU A 19 2.18 6.45 -10.01
N LYS A 20 2.59 6.94 -8.84
CA LYS A 20 3.53 6.21 -7.98
C LYS A 20 2.94 4.89 -7.50
N VAL A 21 1.68 4.87 -7.11
CA VAL A 21 1.05 3.66 -6.60
C VAL A 21 0.95 2.55 -7.65
N LYS A 22 0.90 2.91 -8.93
CA LYS A 22 0.96 1.91 -10.01
C LYS A 22 2.30 1.17 -10.00
N GLN A 23 3.39 1.89 -9.74
CA GLN A 23 4.72 1.30 -9.63
C GLN A 23 4.80 0.37 -8.41
N TYR A 24 4.21 0.80 -7.30
CA TYR A 24 4.18 -0.01 -6.08
C TYR A 24 3.37 -1.29 -6.28
N GLY A 25 2.22 -1.17 -6.94
CA GLY A 25 1.39 -2.34 -7.27
C GLY A 25 2.14 -3.33 -8.15
N LYS A 26 2.84 -2.83 -9.16
CA LYS A 26 3.65 -3.68 -10.04
C LYS A 26 4.73 -4.42 -9.24
N PHE A 27 5.38 -3.73 -8.33
CA PHE A 27 6.38 -4.33 -7.44
C PHE A 27 5.79 -5.51 -6.66
N VAL A 28 4.61 -5.31 -6.08
CA VAL A 28 3.92 -6.36 -5.32
C VAL A 28 3.60 -7.57 -6.22
N LEU A 29 3.10 -7.30 -7.43
CA LEU A 29 2.80 -8.36 -8.40
C LEU A 29 4.05 -9.14 -8.77
N GLU A 30 5.16 -8.45 -8.97
CA GLU A 30 6.45 -9.09 -9.27
C GLU A 30 6.94 -9.97 -8.13
N CYS A 31 6.55 -9.66 -6.90
CA CYS A 31 6.82 -10.51 -5.74
C CYS A 31 5.92 -11.74 -5.68
N GLY A 32 4.98 -11.90 -6.60
CA GLY A 32 4.05 -13.03 -6.63
C GLY A 32 2.87 -12.86 -5.68
N MET A 33 2.52 -11.62 -5.34
CA MET A 33 1.44 -11.30 -4.42
C MET A 33 0.42 -10.38 -5.09
N ALA A 34 -0.79 -10.30 -4.53
CA ALA A 34 -1.86 -9.46 -5.06
C ALA A 34 -1.88 -8.12 -4.32
N PRO A 35 -1.68 -6.98 -5.02
CA PRO A 35 -1.75 -5.68 -4.37
C PRO A 35 -3.20 -5.25 -4.15
N VAL A 36 -3.47 -4.75 -2.94
CA VAL A 36 -4.73 -4.11 -2.59
C VAL A 36 -4.44 -2.61 -2.55
N ILE A 37 -5.03 -1.87 -3.48
CA ILE A 37 -4.71 -0.45 -3.69
C ILE A 37 -5.96 0.40 -3.49
N PRO A 38 -6.24 0.83 -2.24
CA PRO A 38 -7.43 1.65 -1.96
C PRO A 38 -7.37 3.03 -2.61
N HIS A 39 -6.19 3.47 -3.00
CA HIS A 39 -5.97 4.76 -3.69
C HIS A 39 -6.85 4.92 -4.93
N PHE A 40 -7.19 3.82 -5.61
CA PHE A 40 -8.02 3.88 -6.82
C PHE A 40 -9.45 4.32 -6.56
N TYR A 41 -9.91 4.32 -5.31
CA TYR A 41 -11.21 4.91 -4.99
C TYR A 41 -11.23 6.41 -5.29
N ALA A 42 -10.07 7.08 -5.28
CA ALA A 42 -9.99 8.49 -5.66
C ALA A 42 -10.33 8.75 -7.13
N GLU A 43 -10.29 7.73 -7.97
CA GLU A 43 -10.70 7.83 -9.37
C GLU A 43 -12.22 7.69 -9.54
N ILE A 44 -12.90 7.21 -8.50
CA ILE A 44 -14.35 6.98 -8.49
C ILE A 44 -15.05 8.08 -7.69
N LEU A 45 -14.44 8.48 -6.58
CA LEU A 45 -15.00 9.44 -5.63
C LEU A 45 -14.27 10.78 -5.72
N ASP A 46 -14.98 11.86 -5.39
CA ASP A 46 -14.40 13.19 -5.33
C ASP A 46 -13.87 13.45 -3.92
N ASP A 47 -12.55 13.45 -3.77
CA ASP A 47 -11.88 13.62 -2.48
C ASP A 47 -12.10 15.02 -1.87
N THR A 48 -12.57 16.00 -2.66
CA THR A 48 -12.89 17.34 -2.17
C THR A 48 -14.26 17.40 -1.49
N VAL A 49 -15.09 16.38 -1.66
CA VAL A 49 -16.41 16.26 -1.04
C VAL A 49 -16.26 15.40 0.22
N ASP A 50 -16.53 16.00 1.38
CA ASP A 50 -16.32 15.34 2.68
C ASP A 50 -17.00 13.98 2.80
N GLU A 51 -18.24 13.85 2.34
CA GLU A 51 -18.98 12.60 2.39
C GLU A 51 -18.36 11.51 1.53
N GLU A 52 -17.93 11.86 0.33
CA GLU A 52 -17.28 10.92 -0.58
C GLU A 52 -15.91 10.52 -0.06
N ARG A 53 -15.17 11.45 0.49
CA ARG A 53 -13.89 11.18 1.12
C ARG A 53 -14.02 10.19 2.28
N ALA A 54 -15.02 10.43 3.15
CA ALA A 54 -15.30 9.55 4.28
C ALA A 54 -15.66 8.14 3.82
N LEU A 55 -16.45 8.04 2.75
CA LEU A 55 -16.83 6.75 2.16
C LEU A 55 -15.61 5.99 1.64
N GLY A 56 -14.72 6.69 0.94
CA GLY A 56 -13.48 6.10 0.44
C GLY A 56 -12.57 5.60 1.56
N MET A 57 -12.47 6.35 2.64
CA MET A 57 -11.68 5.97 3.80
C MET A 57 -12.25 4.73 4.49
N THR A 58 -13.57 4.66 4.64
CA THR A 58 -14.25 3.51 5.23
C THR A 58 -14.05 2.25 4.38
N ALA A 59 -14.22 2.39 3.07
CA ALA A 59 -14.02 1.29 2.13
C ALA A 59 -12.57 0.80 2.15
N GLY A 60 -11.62 1.73 2.17
CA GLY A 60 -10.19 1.40 2.25
C GLY A 60 -9.85 0.63 3.53
N THR A 61 -10.37 1.08 4.66
CA THR A 61 -10.19 0.38 5.95
C THR A 61 -10.75 -1.03 5.89
N SER A 62 -11.91 -1.20 5.25
CA SER A 62 -12.52 -2.52 5.07
C SER A 62 -11.59 -3.48 4.34
N LEU A 63 -10.90 -2.99 3.32
CA LEU A 63 -9.93 -3.80 2.57
C LEU A 63 -8.73 -4.21 3.44
N LEU A 64 -8.31 -3.32 4.33
CA LEU A 64 -7.19 -3.60 5.22
C LEU A 64 -7.47 -4.81 6.11
N PHE A 65 -8.70 -4.95 6.60
CA PHE A 65 -9.09 -6.08 7.43
C PHE A 65 -9.03 -7.43 6.70
N ARG A 66 -8.99 -7.40 5.37
CA ARG A 66 -8.95 -8.61 4.54
C ARG A 66 -7.56 -8.88 3.96
N ALA A 67 -6.60 -8.02 4.23
CA ALA A 67 -5.23 -8.17 3.74
C ALA A 67 -4.44 -9.14 4.62
N ASP A 68 -3.41 -9.73 4.03
CA ASP A 68 -2.47 -10.61 4.74
C ASP A 68 -1.25 -9.84 5.23
N ALA A 69 -0.92 -8.76 4.54
CA ALA A 69 0.25 -7.95 4.83
C ALA A 69 -0.01 -6.49 4.48
N LEU A 70 0.75 -5.59 5.07
CA LEU A 70 0.75 -4.17 4.73
C LEU A 70 2.18 -3.77 4.41
N TRP A 71 2.39 -3.26 3.20
CA TRP A 71 3.71 -2.77 2.77
C TRP A 71 3.67 -1.26 2.63
N VAL A 72 4.64 -0.61 3.27
CA VAL A 72 4.75 0.85 3.32
C VAL A 72 5.72 1.32 2.25
N PHE A 73 5.25 2.22 1.39
CA PHE A 73 6.04 2.78 0.29
C PHE A 73 6.13 4.30 0.43
N GLY A 74 7.20 4.86 -0.11
CA GLY A 74 7.43 6.30 -0.07
C GLY A 74 8.30 6.71 1.11
N ASP A 75 8.83 7.92 1.03
CA ASP A 75 9.75 8.46 2.02
C ASP A 75 9.06 9.23 3.15
N LYS A 76 7.78 9.52 2.98
CA LYS A 76 6.99 10.25 3.99
C LYS A 76 5.83 9.38 4.48
N ILE A 77 5.62 9.40 5.79
CA ILE A 77 4.49 8.72 6.39
C ILE A 77 3.46 9.78 6.78
N THR A 78 2.34 9.81 6.05
CA THR A 78 1.25 10.75 6.31
C THR A 78 0.42 10.33 7.51
N GLU A 79 -0.48 11.19 7.98
CA GLU A 79 -1.37 10.85 9.08
C GLU A 79 -2.29 9.68 8.73
N GLY A 80 -2.78 9.62 7.48
CA GLY A 80 -3.58 8.49 7.01
C GLY A 80 -2.80 7.20 7.04
N MET A 81 -1.55 7.23 6.60
CA MET A 81 -0.67 6.05 6.63
C MET A 81 -0.40 5.59 8.05
N LYS A 82 -0.22 6.51 9.00
CA LYS A 82 -0.01 6.17 10.41
C LYS A 82 -1.20 5.38 10.97
N LYS A 83 -2.42 5.78 10.62
CA LYS A 83 -3.63 5.07 11.02
C LYS A 83 -3.67 3.67 10.44
N GLU A 84 -3.36 3.52 9.15
CA GLU A 84 -3.33 2.23 8.49
C GLU A 84 -2.29 1.30 9.13
N ILE A 85 -1.10 1.82 9.41
CA ILE A 85 -0.04 1.06 10.07
C ILE A 85 -0.49 0.63 11.47
N SER A 86 -1.15 1.52 12.20
CA SER A 86 -1.68 1.22 13.54
C SER A 86 -2.70 0.09 13.49
N TYR A 87 -3.65 0.14 12.55
CA TYR A 87 -4.62 -0.93 12.34
C TYR A 87 -3.95 -2.25 11.99
N ALA A 88 -2.95 -2.19 11.11
CA ALA A 88 -2.21 -3.39 10.69
C ALA A 88 -1.50 -4.05 11.88
N LYS A 89 -0.95 -3.24 12.80
CA LYS A 89 -0.33 -3.76 14.02
C LYS A 89 -1.34 -4.46 14.92
N HIS A 90 -2.52 -3.87 15.10
CA HIS A 90 -3.60 -4.49 15.88
C HIS A 90 -4.07 -5.81 15.27
N LEU A 91 -4.12 -5.86 13.94
CA LEU A 91 -4.52 -7.07 13.21
C LEU A 91 -3.39 -8.10 13.11
N LYS A 92 -2.19 -7.76 13.58
CA LYS A 92 -0.99 -8.60 13.51
C LYS A 92 -0.61 -8.98 12.09
N LEU A 93 -0.81 -8.05 11.16
CA LEU A 93 -0.38 -8.23 9.77
C LEU A 93 1.14 -8.16 9.66
N ASP A 94 1.68 -8.81 8.63
CA ASP A 94 3.09 -8.70 8.27
C ASP A 94 3.31 -7.30 7.69
N ILE A 95 4.11 -6.47 8.38
CA ILE A 95 4.38 -5.08 7.95
C ILE A 95 5.79 -4.99 7.43
N ARG A 96 5.95 -4.46 6.21
CA ARG A 96 7.26 -4.24 5.60
C ARG A 96 7.36 -2.82 5.09
N TYR A 97 8.55 -2.26 5.21
CA TYR A 97 8.88 -0.93 4.68
C TYR A 97 9.74 -1.12 3.45
N ILE A 98 9.17 -0.77 2.29
CA ILE A 98 9.85 -0.95 1.00
C ILE A 98 10.60 0.34 0.66
N THR A 99 11.90 0.27 0.50
CA THR A 99 12.76 1.41 0.21
C THR A 99 12.83 1.69 -1.29
N GLU A 100 13.31 2.90 -1.64
CA GLU A 100 13.59 3.23 -3.04
C GLU A 100 14.58 2.23 -3.66
N LYS A 101 15.56 1.80 -2.87
CA LYS A 101 16.54 0.81 -3.32
C LYS A 101 15.88 -0.53 -3.63
N ASP A 102 14.93 -0.95 -2.81
CA ASP A 102 14.17 -2.17 -3.07
C ASP A 102 13.40 -2.06 -4.39
N LEU A 103 12.79 -0.90 -4.64
CA LEU A 103 12.06 -0.65 -5.88
C LEU A 103 12.99 -0.70 -7.09
N GLU A 104 14.19 -0.17 -6.96
CA GLU A 104 15.19 -0.16 -8.04
C GLU A 104 15.61 -1.58 -8.43
N ILE A 105 15.81 -2.45 -7.47
CA ILE A 105 16.20 -3.84 -7.76
C ILE A 105 15.04 -4.67 -8.32
N GLY A 106 13.80 -4.23 -8.08
CA GLY A 106 12.59 -4.86 -8.60
C GLY A 106 12.02 -5.96 -7.72
N GLY A 107 10.73 -6.21 -7.87
CA GLY A 107 9.99 -7.14 -7.01
C GLY A 107 10.48 -8.58 -7.09
N LYS A 108 10.83 -9.06 -8.28
CA LYS A 108 11.32 -10.44 -8.46
C LYS A 108 12.58 -10.69 -7.64
N LYS A 109 13.54 -9.80 -7.74
CA LYS A 109 14.82 -9.93 -7.02
C LYS A 109 14.64 -9.69 -5.51
N TYR A 110 13.78 -8.72 -5.15
CA TYR A 110 13.45 -8.46 -3.75
C TYR A 110 12.89 -9.72 -3.08
N ALA A 111 11.90 -10.35 -3.71
CA ALA A 111 11.28 -11.57 -3.19
C ALA A 111 12.29 -12.71 -3.07
N LYS A 112 13.17 -12.86 -4.06
CA LYS A 112 14.24 -13.86 -4.06
C LYS A 112 15.20 -13.63 -2.89
N ASN A 113 15.57 -12.38 -2.64
CA ASN A 113 16.48 -12.01 -1.54
C ASN A 113 15.83 -12.27 -0.18
N LEU A 114 14.53 -12.05 -0.04
CA LEU A 114 13.79 -12.40 1.18
C LEU A 114 13.85 -13.89 1.46
N GLY A 115 13.67 -14.71 0.43
CA GLY A 115 13.77 -16.16 0.55
C GLY A 115 15.14 -16.60 1.05
N LYS A 116 16.21 -15.98 0.58
CA LYS A 116 17.58 -16.25 1.02
C LYS A 116 17.81 -15.83 2.47
N LYS A 117 17.25 -14.71 2.90
CA LYS A 117 17.39 -14.20 4.28
C LYS A 117 16.66 -15.06 5.31
N LYS A 118 15.62 -15.77 4.90
CA LYS A 118 14.86 -16.65 5.79
C LYS A 118 15.55 -18.00 6.03
N ARG A 119 16.59 -18.28 5.29
CA ARG A 119 17.41 -19.47 5.47
C ARG A 119 18.59 -19.17 6.37
#